data_5f030e153510212d2f6145d9216c6814
#
_entry.id   5f030e153510212d2f6145d9216c6814
#
_cell.length_a   1.000
_cell.length_b   1.000
_cell.length_c   1.000
_cell.angle_alpha   90.00
_cell.angle_beta   90.00
_cell.angle_gamma   90.00
#
_symmetry.space_group_name_H-M   'P 1'
#
loop_
_entity.id
_entity.type
_entity.pdbx_description
1 polymer ?
#
loop_
_entity_poly.entity_id
_entity_poly.type
_entity_poly.pdbx_seq_one_letter_code
_entity_poly.pdbx_strand_id
1 'polypeptide(L)' 'MLWVLHDMTYYTTHSAAQALADTIAATEAHMWTYTVQQSTAGFYVAVFDNDFEFMGIL' A
#
# COMPACT_ATOMS: atom_id res chain seq x y z
N MET A 1 4.95 14.58 -3.55
CA MET A 1 4.58 14.82 -2.16
C MET A 1 4.22 13.54 -1.46
N LEU A 2 4.94 13.18 -0.44
CA LEU A 2 4.77 11.87 0.19
C LEU A 2 4.01 11.90 1.50
N TRP A 3 3.55 13.06 1.88
CA TRP A 3 2.83 13.21 3.14
C TRP A 3 1.62 12.27 3.22
N VAL A 4 1.06 11.92 2.09
CA VAL A 4 -0.11 11.05 2.06
C VAL A 4 0.20 9.64 2.59
N LEU A 5 1.47 9.28 2.63
CA LEU A 5 1.89 7.96 3.04
C LEU A 5 2.30 7.88 4.50
N HIS A 6 1.93 8.88 5.28
CA HIS A 6 2.31 8.93 6.69
C HIS A 6 1.56 7.94 7.55
N ASP A 7 0.42 7.47 7.12
CA ASP A 7 -0.44 6.66 7.98
C ASP A 7 0.20 5.36 8.40
N MET A 8 0.90 4.69 7.50
CA MET A 8 1.60 3.46 7.83
C MET A 8 0.68 2.50 8.58
N THR A 9 -0.50 2.28 8.02
CA THR A 9 -1.49 1.43 8.67
C THR A 9 -1.11 -0.04 8.53
N TYR A 10 -1.25 -0.78 9.61
CA TYR A 10 -0.99 -2.22 9.62
C TYR A 10 -2.27 -2.98 9.89
N TYR A 11 -2.43 -4.10 9.22
CA TYR A 11 -3.62 -4.93 9.30
C TYR A 11 -3.26 -6.28 9.86
N THR A 12 -4.20 -6.90 10.56
CA THR A 12 -3.94 -8.19 11.18
C THR A 12 -3.96 -9.34 10.18
N THR A 13 -4.61 -9.17 9.04
CA THR A 13 -4.69 -10.23 8.03
C THR A 13 -4.29 -9.70 6.67
N HIS A 14 -3.77 -10.60 5.84
CA HIS A 14 -3.44 -10.29 4.46
C HIS A 14 -4.69 -9.84 3.71
N SER A 15 -5.81 -10.47 3.99
CA SER A 15 -7.07 -10.18 3.33
C SER A 15 -7.51 -8.74 3.51
N ALA A 16 -7.36 -8.22 4.73
CA ALA A 16 -7.76 -6.84 5.01
C ALA A 16 -6.86 -5.86 4.26
N ALA A 17 -5.57 -6.11 4.25
CA ALA A 17 -4.63 -5.25 3.51
C ALA A 17 -4.89 -5.34 2.01
N GLN A 18 -5.16 -6.53 1.50
CA GLN A 18 -5.43 -6.73 0.09
C GLN A 18 -6.71 -6.01 -0.33
N ALA A 19 -7.71 -6.01 0.52
CA ALA A 19 -8.96 -5.31 0.21
C ALA A 19 -8.71 -3.82 0.04
N LEU A 20 -7.88 -3.24 0.89
CA LEU A 20 -7.53 -1.84 0.75
C LEU A 20 -6.74 -1.59 -0.53
N ALA A 21 -5.75 -2.43 -0.80
CA ALA A 21 -4.94 -2.28 -2.01
C ALA A 21 -5.82 -2.34 -3.25
N ASP A 22 -6.76 -3.29 -3.28
CA ASP A 22 -7.66 -3.43 -4.42
C ASP A 22 -8.57 -2.21 -4.59
N THR A 23 -9.07 -1.68 -3.49
CA THR A 23 -9.94 -0.52 -3.52
C THR A 23 -9.21 0.70 -4.07
N ILE A 24 -7.99 0.92 -3.60
CA ILE A 24 -7.23 2.08 -4.05
C ILE A 24 -6.77 1.91 -5.48
N ALA A 25 -6.37 0.69 -5.85
CA ALA A 25 -5.97 0.43 -7.22
C ALA A 25 -7.12 0.65 -8.18
N ALA A 26 -8.34 0.39 -7.77
CA ALA A 26 -9.51 0.59 -8.62
C ALA A 26 -9.78 2.08 -8.87
N THR A 27 -9.40 2.93 -7.93
CA THR A 27 -9.69 4.36 -8.06
C THR A 27 -8.51 5.15 -8.62
N GLU A 28 -7.27 4.74 -8.34
CA GLU A 28 -6.10 5.51 -8.74
C GLU A 28 -5.01 4.61 -9.31
N ALA A 29 -5.40 3.58 -9.98
CA ALA A 29 -4.49 2.50 -10.34
C ALA A 29 -3.43 2.84 -11.34
N HIS A 30 -3.67 3.80 -12.20
CA HIS A 30 -2.83 3.95 -13.37
C HIS A 30 -1.48 4.59 -13.09
N MET A 31 -1.29 5.12 -11.89
CA MET A 31 -0.05 5.83 -11.60
C MET A 31 0.90 5.02 -10.74
N TRP A 32 0.38 4.24 -9.82
CA TRP A 32 1.20 3.59 -8.81
C TRP A 32 0.87 2.12 -8.68
N THR A 33 1.79 1.38 -8.10
CA THR A 33 1.60 -0.04 -7.83
C THR A 33 1.43 -0.24 -6.34
N TYR A 34 0.43 -1.02 -5.95
CA TYR A 34 0.13 -1.29 -4.55
C TYR A 34 0.31 -2.78 -4.30
N THR A 35 1.16 -3.12 -3.33
CA THR A 35 1.41 -4.52 -3.00
C THR A 35 1.25 -4.72 -1.51
N VAL A 36 0.76 -5.89 -1.12
CA VAL A 36 0.61 -6.25 0.28
C VAL A 36 1.88 -6.95 0.72
N GLN A 37 2.44 -6.50 1.84
CA GLN A 37 3.64 -7.08 2.40
C GLN A 37 3.46 -7.32 3.88
N GLN A 38 4.32 -8.13 4.46
CA GLN A 38 4.22 -8.51 5.85
C GLN A 38 5.43 -8.03 6.63
N SER A 39 5.17 -7.59 7.87
CA SER A 39 6.24 -7.24 8.80
C SER A 39 5.87 -7.80 10.17
N THR A 40 6.71 -7.53 11.17
CA THR A 40 6.40 -7.97 12.52
C THR A 40 5.19 -7.25 13.08
N ALA A 41 4.86 -6.08 12.55
CA ALA A 41 3.70 -5.31 13.01
C ALA A 41 2.40 -5.76 12.35
N GLY A 42 2.48 -6.57 11.30
CA GLY A 42 1.29 -7.01 10.57
C GLY A 42 1.47 -6.85 9.09
N PHE A 43 0.36 -6.84 8.38
CA PHE A 43 0.36 -6.67 6.92
C PHE A 43 0.15 -5.20 6.57
N TYR A 44 0.78 -4.76 5.52
CA TYR A 44 0.66 -3.37 5.10
C TYR A 44 0.66 -3.28 3.58
N VAL A 45 0.21 -2.14 3.07
CA VAL A 45 0.19 -1.89 1.64
C VAL A 45 1.38 -1.01 1.29
N ALA A 46 2.31 -1.55 0.54
CA ALA A 46 3.47 -0.82 0.06
C ALA A 46 3.13 -0.17 -1.28
N VAL A 47 3.57 1.05 -1.46
CA VAL A 47 3.26 1.84 -2.65
C VAL A 47 4.54 2.08 -3.44
N PHE A 48 4.49 1.78 -4.73
CA PHE A 48 5.61 1.99 -5.64
C PHE A 48 5.16 2.86 -6.80
N ASP A 49 6.05 3.69 -7.31
CA ASP A 49 5.74 4.54 -8.44
C ASP A 49 5.94 3.79 -9.76
N ASN A 50 5.88 4.52 -10.87
CA ASN A 50 6.02 3.92 -12.20
C ASN A 50 7.36 3.25 -12.43
N ASP A 51 8.38 3.70 -11.74
CA ASP A 51 9.73 3.15 -11.87
C ASP A 51 9.98 2.09 -10.83
N PHE A 52 8.94 1.66 -10.12
CA PHE A 52 9.04 0.68 -9.03
C PHE A 52 9.89 1.17 -7.89
N GLU A 53 9.89 2.46 -7.69
CA GLU A 53 10.59 3.05 -6.57
C GLU A 53 9.65 3.12 -5.38
N PHE A 54 10.12 2.68 -4.22
CA PHE A 54 9.29 2.63 -3.03
C PHE A 54 8.91 4.04 -2.59
N MET A 55 7.61 4.28 -2.48
CA MET A 55 7.07 5.58 -2.10
C MET A 55 6.73 5.66 -0.62
N GLY A 56 6.38 4.53 -0.03
CA GLY A 56 5.99 4.52 1.37
C GLY A 56 4.93 3.48 1.64
N ILE A 57 4.39 3.53 2.85
CA ILE A 57 3.35 2.61 3.32
C ILE A 57 2.05 3.39 3.44
N LEU A 58 1.02 2.83 2.87
CA LEU A 58 -0.28 3.48 2.89
C LEU A 58 -0.96 3.34 4.25
#